data_8462de39354f66b79b28acf57a24e184
#
_entry.id   8462de39354f66b79b28acf57a24e184
#
_cell.length_a   1.000
_cell.length_b   1.000
_cell.length_c   1.000
_cell.angle_alpha   90.00
_cell.angle_beta   90.00
_cell.angle_gamma   90.00
#
_symmetry.space_group_name_H-M   'P 1'
#
loop_
_entity.id
_entity.type
_entity.pdbx_description
1 polymer ?
#
loop_
_entity_poly.entity_id
_entity_poly.type
_entity_poly.pdbx_seq_one_letter_code
_entity_poly.pdbx_strand_id
1 'polypeptide(L)'
;MDILCGIEWDQFSDDKRAGYDYWIGSVHYLHGANTGKYYEIDFRKQDLAACIADDFGGDGLAAAEAYFRSVAEVAALGPDILGHIDLIKKLNRDGDFFDENAPRYRAAAMGALEAAHAAGCLLEVNTGGVFRGYRDDFYPSGWLLEAWAKMGGKVIITADAHSVDGLTYGYEEAARQVKAAGFASVQVLTGAGFETQEI
;
A
#
# COMPACT_ATOMS: atom_id res chain seq x y z
N MET A 1 6.67 -24.72 -12.55
CA MET A 1 6.20 -23.48 -11.90
C MET A 1 7.24 -23.16 -10.84
N ASP A 2 7.84 -21.99 -10.94
CA ASP A 2 8.80 -21.54 -9.93
C ASP A 2 8.01 -21.02 -8.72
N ILE A 3 8.50 -21.31 -7.52
CA ILE A 3 7.94 -20.82 -6.26
C ILE A 3 9.03 -19.97 -5.64
N LEU A 4 8.73 -18.70 -5.43
CA LEU A 4 9.61 -17.72 -4.81
C LEU A 4 9.16 -17.46 -3.38
N CYS A 5 10.12 -17.36 -2.46
CA CYS A 5 9.88 -17.09 -1.05
C CYS A 5 10.04 -15.58 -0.80
N GLY A 6 8.93 -14.86 -0.64
CA GLY A 6 8.94 -13.46 -0.26
C GLY A 6 8.52 -13.24 1.18
N ILE A 7 8.78 -12.02 1.67
CA ILE A 7 8.25 -11.54 2.95
C ILE A 7 7.47 -10.25 2.71
N GLU A 8 6.29 -10.16 3.30
CA GLU A 8 5.64 -8.88 3.55
C GLU A 8 6.14 -8.35 4.90
N TRP A 9 7.02 -7.36 4.81
CA TRP A 9 7.73 -6.80 5.96
C TRP A 9 6.99 -5.54 6.45
N ASP A 10 6.51 -5.59 7.69
CA ASP A 10 5.94 -4.43 8.36
C ASP A 10 7.02 -3.57 9.02
N GLN A 11 6.77 -2.26 9.13
CA GLN A 11 7.71 -1.29 9.69
C GLN A 11 8.20 -1.63 11.12
N PHE A 12 7.46 -2.44 11.87
CA PHE A 12 7.83 -2.89 13.22
C PHE A 12 8.39 -4.30 13.26
N SER A 13 8.62 -4.92 12.08
CA SER A 13 9.29 -6.22 11.99
C SER A 13 10.79 -6.07 12.26
N ASP A 14 11.36 -7.01 12.99
CA ASP A 14 12.81 -7.15 13.17
C ASP A 14 13.43 -8.21 12.25
N ASP A 15 12.63 -8.84 11.39
CA ASP A 15 13.09 -9.78 10.39
C ASP A 15 14.04 -9.13 9.40
N LYS A 16 15.06 -9.91 9.01
CA LYS A 16 16.06 -9.47 8.04
C LYS A 16 15.69 -9.94 6.65
N ARG A 17 15.92 -9.08 5.64
CA ARG A 17 15.74 -9.43 4.22
C ARG A 17 16.53 -10.68 3.78
N ALA A 18 17.60 -11.03 4.47
CA ALA A 18 18.47 -12.15 4.12
C ALA A 18 17.69 -13.49 4.17
N GLY A 19 17.63 -14.17 3.02
CA GLY A 19 16.94 -15.46 2.91
C GLY A 19 15.61 -15.43 2.17
N TYR A 20 15.15 -14.24 1.75
CA TYR A 20 13.97 -14.08 0.90
C TYR A 20 14.40 -13.71 -0.54
N ASP A 21 13.62 -14.20 -1.51
CA ASP A 21 13.84 -13.88 -2.93
C ASP A 21 13.44 -12.43 -3.25
N TYR A 22 12.42 -11.92 -2.53
CA TYR A 22 11.95 -10.54 -2.61
C TYR A 22 11.30 -10.11 -1.28
N TRP A 23 11.10 -8.80 -1.10
CA TRP A 23 10.38 -8.28 0.03
C TRP A 23 9.45 -7.14 -0.35
N ILE A 24 8.28 -7.16 0.28
CA ILE A 24 7.26 -6.12 0.18
C ILE A 24 7.34 -5.30 1.45
N GLY A 25 7.53 -4.00 1.35
CA GLY A 25 7.48 -3.11 2.52
C GLY A 25 6.06 -2.61 2.72
N SER A 26 5.51 -2.79 3.92
CA SER A 26 4.12 -2.48 4.27
C SER A 26 4.00 -1.76 5.60
N VAL A 27 2.86 -1.10 5.82
CA VAL A 27 2.50 -0.46 7.08
C VAL A 27 1.10 -0.90 7.48
N HIS A 28 1.01 -1.68 8.56
CA HIS A 28 -0.25 -2.17 9.11
C HIS A 28 -0.56 -1.57 10.49
N TYR A 29 0.44 -0.95 11.12
CA TYR A 29 0.32 -0.42 12.47
C TYR A 29 0.71 1.05 12.52
N LEU A 30 0.10 1.78 13.48
CA LEU A 30 0.62 3.05 13.95
C LEU A 30 1.07 2.91 15.41
N HIS A 31 2.21 3.51 15.74
CA HIS A 31 2.68 3.61 17.12
C HIS A 31 2.22 4.94 17.70
N GLY A 32 1.41 4.87 18.76
CA GLY A 32 0.90 6.03 19.45
C GLY A 32 1.96 6.71 20.31
N ALA A 33 2.30 7.93 19.99
CA ALA A 33 3.32 8.70 20.71
C ALA A 33 2.89 9.06 22.15
N ASN A 34 1.58 9.24 22.39
CA ASN A 34 1.04 9.57 23.70
C ASN A 34 0.85 8.33 24.57
N THR A 35 0.39 7.24 23.98
CA THR A 35 0.01 6.02 24.69
C THR A 35 1.11 4.97 24.74
N GLY A 36 2.06 4.99 23.80
CA GLY A 36 3.05 3.94 23.58
C GLY A 36 2.47 2.64 23.02
N LYS A 37 1.19 2.65 22.57
CA LYS A 37 0.53 1.47 22.01
C LYS A 37 0.79 1.34 20.52
N TYR A 38 0.74 0.09 20.03
CA TYR A 38 0.63 -0.21 18.61
C TYR A 38 -0.83 -0.45 18.26
N TYR A 39 -1.33 0.27 17.25
CA TYR A 39 -2.69 0.16 16.78
C TYR A 39 -2.68 -0.45 15.37
N GLU A 40 -3.39 -1.56 15.20
CA GLU A 40 -3.62 -2.17 13.89
C GLU A 40 -4.66 -1.34 13.13
N ILE A 41 -4.26 -0.74 12.00
CA ILE A 41 -5.07 0.28 11.33
C ILE A 41 -6.00 -0.31 10.25
N ASP A 42 -5.86 -1.58 9.95
CA ASP A 42 -6.52 -2.22 8.82
C ASP A 42 -7.34 -3.47 9.20
N PHE A 43 -7.43 -3.82 10.48
CA PHE A 43 -8.15 -5.01 10.95
C PHE A 43 -9.55 -4.67 11.46
N ARG A 44 -9.71 -3.76 12.42
CA ARG A 44 -10.99 -3.35 12.99
C ARG A 44 -11.16 -1.85 13.02
N LYS A 45 -12.38 -1.37 12.69
CA LYS A 45 -12.74 0.06 12.80
C LYS A 45 -12.49 0.61 14.21
N GLN A 46 -12.71 -0.21 15.26
CA GLN A 46 -12.50 0.18 16.66
C GLN A 46 -11.03 0.49 16.99
N ASP A 47 -10.09 -0.27 16.40
CA ASP A 47 -8.66 -0.08 16.64
C ASP A 47 -8.18 1.23 15.98
N LEU A 48 -8.61 1.50 14.75
CA LEU A 48 -8.36 2.78 14.09
C LEU A 48 -9.03 3.96 14.82
N ALA A 49 -10.27 3.79 15.28
CA ALA A 49 -10.97 4.80 16.06
C ALA A 49 -10.25 5.11 17.39
N ALA A 50 -9.78 4.08 18.09
CA ALA A 50 -9.01 4.23 19.33
C ALA A 50 -7.69 4.96 19.08
N CYS A 51 -6.96 4.58 18.00
CA CYS A 51 -5.76 5.29 17.58
C CYS A 51 -5.99 6.79 17.39
N ILE A 52 -7.02 7.13 16.60
CA ILE A 52 -7.38 8.53 16.32
C ILE A 52 -7.75 9.29 17.60
N ALA A 53 -8.55 8.68 18.48
CA ALA A 53 -8.98 9.31 19.71
C ALA A 53 -7.83 9.52 20.71
N ASP A 54 -7.05 8.45 20.96
CA ASP A 54 -6.06 8.40 22.04
C ASP A 54 -4.78 9.19 21.69
N ASP A 55 -4.33 9.13 20.42
CA ASP A 55 -3.04 9.66 20.01
C ASP A 55 -3.12 10.87 19.06
N PHE A 56 -4.25 11.08 18.40
CA PHE A 56 -4.43 12.18 17.45
C PHE A 56 -5.56 13.17 17.84
N GLY A 57 -6.07 13.07 19.08
CA GLY A 57 -7.06 14.01 19.61
C GLY A 57 -8.38 14.06 18.81
N GLY A 58 -8.71 12.98 18.12
CA GLY A 58 -9.89 12.88 17.25
C GLY A 58 -9.66 13.39 15.81
N ASP A 59 -8.44 13.84 15.46
CA ASP A 59 -8.11 14.27 14.09
C ASP A 59 -7.68 13.07 13.22
N GLY A 60 -8.63 12.51 12.46
CA GLY A 60 -8.35 11.39 11.55
C GLY A 60 -7.39 11.75 10.43
N LEU A 61 -7.33 13.02 9.99
CA LEU A 61 -6.35 13.46 9.01
C LEU A 61 -4.94 13.44 9.59
N ALA A 62 -4.75 13.78 10.87
CA ALA A 62 -3.46 13.66 11.53
C ALA A 62 -2.98 12.20 11.63
N ALA A 63 -3.90 11.27 11.86
CA ALA A 63 -3.59 9.83 11.82
C ALA A 63 -3.19 9.38 10.41
N ALA A 64 -3.90 9.82 9.36
CA ALA A 64 -3.55 9.53 7.98
C ALA A 64 -2.18 10.13 7.59
N GLU A 65 -1.88 11.36 8.01
CA GLU A 65 -0.55 11.97 7.83
C GLU A 65 0.56 11.17 8.52
N ALA A 66 0.30 10.65 9.73
CA ALA A 66 1.24 9.79 10.43
C ALA A 66 1.46 8.47 9.68
N TYR A 67 0.40 7.87 9.17
CA TYR A 67 0.47 6.67 8.33
C TYR A 67 1.36 6.89 7.10
N PHE A 68 1.12 7.94 6.32
CA PHE A 68 1.92 8.20 5.12
C PHE A 68 3.38 8.56 5.43
N ARG A 69 3.67 9.16 6.60
CA ARG A 69 5.06 9.29 7.06
C ARG A 69 5.72 7.94 7.29
N SER A 70 5.02 7.00 7.95
CA SER A 70 5.51 5.64 8.13
C SER A 70 5.73 4.92 6.79
N VAL A 71 4.83 5.11 5.83
CA VAL A 71 4.99 4.56 4.47
C VAL A 71 6.25 5.14 3.80
N ALA A 72 6.50 6.45 3.93
CA ALA A 72 7.69 7.08 3.38
C ALA A 72 8.98 6.55 4.04
N GLU A 73 8.96 6.29 5.36
CA GLU A 73 10.07 5.68 6.10
C GLU A 73 10.35 4.25 5.62
N VAL A 74 9.30 3.43 5.44
CA VAL A 74 9.42 2.07 4.87
C VAL A 74 9.95 2.12 3.44
N ALA A 75 9.43 3.01 2.61
CA ALA A 75 9.90 3.19 1.24
C ALA A 75 11.39 3.54 1.17
N ALA A 76 11.88 4.39 2.09
CA ALA A 76 13.28 4.79 2.17
C ALA A 76 14.24 3.63 2.52
N LEU A 77 13.73 2.52 3.05
CA LEU A 77 14.51 1.30 3.26
C LEU A 77 14.77 0.53 1.95
N GLY A 78 14.12 0.92 0.85
CA GLY A 78 14.27 0.35 -0.49
C GLY A 78 13.71 -1.05 -0.63
N PRO A 79 12.42 -1.31 -0.27
CA PRO A 79 11.78 -2.57 -0.58
C PRO A 79 11.72 -2.79 -2.10
N ASP A 80 11.70 -4.05 -2.52
CA ASP A 80 11.51 -4.37 -3.93
C ASP A 80 10.13 -3.89 -4.39
N ILE A 81 9.12 -4.07 -3.54
CA ILE A 81 7.73 -3.65 -3.76
C ILE A 81 7.27 -2.84 -2.55
N LEU A 82 6.67 -1.69 -2.78
CA LEU A 82 5.92 -0.97 -1.74
C LEU A 82 4.47 -1.43 -1.79
N GLY A 83 4.04 -2.13 -0.74
CA GLY A 83 2.70 -2.70 -0.63
C GLY A 83 1.64 -1.62 -0.43
N HIS A 84 0.43 -1.86 -0.91
CA HIS A 84 -0.81 -1.11 -0.68
C HIS A 84 -0.65 0.27 -0.01
N ILE A 85 0.05 1.19 -0.69
CA ILE A 85 0.53 2.49 -0.17
C ILE A 85 -0.52 3.31 0.60
N ASP A 86 -1.80 3.17 0.26
CA ASP A 86 -2.92 3.89 0.89
C ASP A 86 -3.86 2.97 1.69
N LEU A 87 -3.32 1.91 2.33
CA LEU A 87 -4.08 0.93 3.11
C LEU A 87 -4.90 1.56 4.24
N ILE A 88 -4.49 2.69 4.79
CA ILE A 88 -5.22 3.43 5.84
C ILE A 88 -6.69 3.69 5.47
N LYS A 89 -7.01 3.76 4.16
CA LYS A 89 -8.38 3.95 3.66
C LYS A 89 -9.26 2.69 3.79
N LYS A 90 -8.69 1.50 4.06
CA LYS A 90 -9.40 0.21 4.07
C LYS A 90 -10.68 0.24 4.89
N LEU A 91 -10.62 0.79 6.10
CA LEU A 91 -11.74 0.87 7.03
C LEU A 91 -12.53 2.19 6.93
N ASN A 92 -12.13 3.08 6.01
CA ASN A 92 -12.72 4.41 5.82
C ASN A 92 -13.71 4.47 4.65
N ARG A 93 -14.33 3.35 4.24
CA ARG A 93 -15.20 3.27 3.05
C ARG A 93 -16.30 4.33 3.03
N ASP A 94 -16.88 4.62 4.19
CA ASP A 94 -17.99 5.57 4.35
C ASP A 94 -17.51 6.98 4.72
N GLY A 95 -16.19 7.22 4.77
CA GLY A 95 -15.62 8.50 5.19
C GLY A 95 -15.73 8.75 6.71
N ASP A 96 -15.88 7.69 7.50
CA ASP A 96 -16.13 7.78 8.95
C ASP A 96 -15.00 8.45 9.73
N PHE A 97 -13.77 8.35 9.24
CA PHE A 97 -12.57 8.77 9.96
C PHE A 97 -11.92 10.02 9.38
N PHE A 98 -11.91 10.16 8.07
CA PHE A 98 -11.29 11.29 7.37
C PHE A 98 -11.79 11.41 5.93
N ASP A 99 -11.69 12.63 5.37
CA ASP A 99 -11.96 12.89 3.96
C ASP A 99 -10.70 12.57 3.12
N GLU A 100 -10.76 11.52 2.28
CA GLU A 100 -9.70 11.12 1.34
C GLU A 100 -9.43 12.18 0.25
N ASN A 101 -10.33 13.17 0.07
CA ASN A 101 -10.15 14.29 -0.83
C ASN A 101 -9.54 15.53 -0.17
N ALA A 102 -9.40 15.53 1.15
CA ALA A 102 -8.81 16.66 1.87
C ALA A 102 -7.39 16.97 1.37
N PRO A 103 -7.02 18.25 1.20
CA PRO A 103 -5.68 18.63 0.76
C PRO A 103 -4.57 18.05 1.66
N ARG A 104 -4.80 17.93 2.97
CA ARG A 104 -3.86 17.32 3.92
C ARG A 104 -3.61 15.84 3.61
N TYR A 105 -4.67 15.06 3.38
CA TYR A 105 -4.57 13.65 3.00
C TYR A 105 -3.77 13.50 1.69
N ARG A 106 -4.18 14.25 0.66
CA ARG A 106 -3.54 14.20 -0.66
C ARG A 106 -2.07 14.61 -0.61
N ALA A 107 -1.73 15.64 0.15
CA ALA A 107 -0.33 16.08 0.31
C ALA A 107 0.52 15.02 1.02
N ALA A 108 0.00 14.39 2.08
CA ALA A 108 0.70 13.33 2.80
C ALA A 108 0.93 12.09 1.91
N ALA A 109 -0.10 11.67 1.18
CA ALA A 109 -0.01 10.54 0.25
C ALA A 109 0.98 10.81 -0.88
N MET A 110 1.00 12.03 -1.43
CA MET A 110 2.00 12.43 -2.44
C MET A 110 3.42 12.40 -1.88
N GLY A 111 3.64 12.85 -0.65
CA GLY A 111 4.95 12.77 -0.01
C GLY A 111 5.48 11.33 0.13
N ALA A 112 4.59 10.39 0.48
CA ALA A 112 4.94 8.98 0.51
C ALA A 112 5.26 8.42 -0.89
N LEU A 113 4.49 8.83 -1.90
CA LEU A 113 4.70 8.44 -3.28
C LEU A 113 6.05 8.96 -3.82
N GLU A 114 6.40 10.20 -3.50
CA GLU A 114 7.70 10.81 -3.86
C GLU A 114 8.87 10.08 -3.19
N ALA A 115 8.73 9.70 -1.92
CA ALA A 115 9.74 8.91 -1.22
C ALA A 115 9.93 7.53 -1.87
N ALA A 116 8.83 6.85 -2.23
CA ALA A 116 8.87 5.57 -2.93
C ALA A 116 9.58 5.68 -4.30
N HIS A 117 9.29 6.75 -5.04
CA HIS A 117 9.92 7.01 -6.33
C HIS A 117 11.43 7.25 -6.18
N ALA A 118 11.82 8.07 -5.21
CA ALA A 118 13.22 8.35 -4.92
C ALA A 118 14.01 7.09 -4.51
N ALA A 119 13.35 6.16 -3.82
CA ALA A 119 13.94 4.88 -3.43
C ALA A 119 13.95 3.83 -4.56
N GLY A 120 13.24 4.07 -5.67
CA GLY A 120 13.16 3.14 -6.80
C GLY A 120 12.29 1.91 -6.57
N CYS A 121 11.34 1.97 -5.62
CA CYS A 121 10.41 0.88 -5.35
C CYS A 121 9.48 0.60 -6.54
N LEU A 122 9.06 -0.65 -6.69
CA LEU A 122 7.85 -0.95 -7.47
C LEU A 122 6.63 -0.59 -6.62
N LEU A 123 5.63 0.06 -7.22
CA LEU A 123 4.37 0.30 -6.53
C LEU A 123 3.42 -0.87 -6.77
N GLU A 124 2.88 -1.42 -5.71
CA GLU A 124 1.89 -2.48 -5.77
C GLU A 124 0.54 -1.94 -6.26
N VAL A 125 -0.09 -2.64 -7.20
CA VAL A 125 -1.52 -2.53 -7.51
C VAL A 125 -2.21 -3.76 -6.93
N ASN A 126 -2.82 -3.59 -5.76
CA ASN A 126 -3.35 -4.67 -4.93
C ASN A 126 -4.86 -4.81 -5.12
N THR A 127 -5.31 -6.00 -5.52
CA THR A 127 -6.72 -6.30 -5.77
C THR A 127 -7.44 -6.91 -4.56
N GLY A 128 -6.71 -7.29 -3.51
CA GLY A 128 -7.22 -8.02 -2.36
C GLY A 128 -8.28 -7.29 -1.54
N GLY A 129 -8.18 -5.95 -1.43
CA GLY A 129 -9.17 -5.14 -0.73
C GLY A 129 -10.56 -5.22 -1.36
N VAL A 130 -10.64 -5.26 -2.69
CA VAL A 130 -11.90 -5.43 -3.44
C VAL A 130 -12.40 -6.85 -3.33
N PHE A 131 -11.54 -7.85 -3.47
CA PHE A 131 -11.90 -9.26 -3.32
C PHE A 131 -12.55 -9.54 -1.97
N ARG A 132 -12.01 -8.97 -0.89
CA ARG A 132 -12.51 -9.14 0.47
C ARG A 132 -13.69 -8.21 0.81
N GLY A 133 -14.13 -7.36 -0.12
CA GLY A 133 -15.28 -6.47 0.04
C GLY A 133 -15.05 -5.27 0.95
N TYR A 134 -13.81 -4.94 1.28
CA TYR A 134 -13.48 -3.76 2.07
C TYR A 134 -13.59 -2.47 1.28
N ARG A 135 -13.23 -2.51 -0.01
CA ARG A 135 -13.21 -1.34 -0.90
C ARG A 135 -13.89 -1.66 -2.23
N ASP A 136 -14.30 -0.63 -2.96
CA ASP A 136 -14.78 -0.71 -4.33
C ASP A 136 -13.66 -0.35 -5.34
N ASP A 137 -12.53 0.15 -4.84
CA ASP A 137 -11.33 0.51 -5.60
C ASP A 137 -10.10 -0.25 -5.10
N PHE A 138 -9.14 -0.48 -5.98
CA PHE A 138 -7.87 -1.12 -5.63
C PHE A 138 -6.96 -0.18 -4.81
N TYR A 139 -5.90 -0.75 -4.25
CA TYR A 139 -4.76 0.04 -3.78
C TYR A 139 -3.71 0.10 -4.90
N PRO A 140 -3.16 1.28 -5.21
CA PRO A 140 -3.56 2.58 -4.69
C PRO A 140 -4.84 3.11 -5.35
N SER A 141 -5.40 4.16 -4.76
CA SER A 141 -6.45 4.98 -5.38
C SER A 141 -6.02 5.45 -6.77
N GLY A 142 -6.97 5.53 -7.72
CA GLY A 142 -6.67 5.84 -9.12
C GLY A 142 -5.85 7.11 -9.33
N TRP A 143 -6.13 8.18 -8.55
CA TRP A 143 -5.37 9.42 -8.65
C TRP A 143 -3.90 9.28 -8.22
N LEU A 144 -3.58 8.41 -7.25
CA LEU A 144 -2.20 8.08 -6.87
C LEU A 144 -1.51 7.27 -7.97
N LEU A 145 -2.22 6.33 -8.57
CA LEU A 145 -1.72 5.54 -9.69
C LEU A 145 -1.38 6.43 -10.91
N GLU A 146 -2.26 7.41 -11.22
CA GLU A 146 -1.99 8.40 -12.26
C GLU A 146 -0.78 9.30 -11.94
N ALA A 147 -0.64 9.71 -10.67
CA ALA A 147 0.51 10.48 -10.23
C ALA A 147 1.81 9.67 -10.37
N TRP A 148 1.77 8.39 -9.99
CA TRP A 148 2.91 7.47 -10.12
C TRP A 148 3.34 7.28 -11.59
N ALA A 149 2.37 7.15 -12.51
CA ALA A 149 2.65 7.09 -13.94
C ALA A 149 3.35 8.36 -14.45
N LYS A 150 2.87 9.55 -14.03
CA LYS A 150 3.48 10.84 -14.39
C LYS A 150 4.90 11.00 -13.85
N MET A 151 5.23 10.37 -12.75
CA MET A 151 6.58 10.34 -12.18
C MET A 151 7.50 9.36 -12.91
N GLY A 152 6.98 8.51 -13.81
CA GLY A 152 7.74 7.47 -14.50
C GLY A 152 8.00 6.24 -13.64
N GLY A 153 7.23 6.04 -12.59
CA GLY A 153 7.33 4.89 -11.71
C GLY A 153 6.92 3.58 -12.40
N LYS A 154 7.24 2.46 -11.78
CA LYS A 154 6.88 1.12 -12.25
C LYS A 154 5.90 0.46 -11.30
N VAL A 155 5.04 -0.41 -11.82
CA VAL A 155 4.00 -1.09 -11.04
C VAL A 155 4.09 -2.60 -11.18
N ILE A 156 3.59 -3.29 -10.16
CA ILE A 156 3.33 -4.73 -10.16
C ILE A 156 1.89 -4.97 -9.69
N ILE A 157 1.16 -5.88 -10.33
CA ILE A 157 -0.20 -6.26 -9.91
C ILE A 157 -0.10 -7.47 -9.00
N THR A 158 -0.75 -7.40 -7.84
CA THR A 158 -0.82 -8.50 -6.87
C THR A 158 -2.25 -8.75 -6.42
N ALA A 159 -2.50 -9.93 -5.88
CA ALA A 159 -3.80 -10.29 -5.32
C ALA A 159 -3.86 -10.15 -3.81
N ASP A 160 -2.73 -10.17 -3.11
CA ASP A 160 -2.68 -10.25 -1.64
C ASP A 160 -3.65 -11.34 -1.14
N ALA A 161 -3.52 -12.53 -1.76
CA ALA A 161 -4.51 -13.59 -1.65
C ALA A 161 -4.37 -14.36 -0.34
N HIS A 162 -5.47 -14.42 0.42
CA HIS A 162 -5.59 -15.21 1.65
C HIS A 162 -6.43 -16.48 1.43
N SER A 163 -6.84 -16.75 0.19
CA SER A 163 -7.56 -17.94 -0.22
C SER A 163 -7.28 -18.25 -1.69
N VAL A 164 -7.54 -19.50 -2.09
CA VAL A 164 -7.34 -19.94 -3.48
C VAL A 164 -8.16 -19.12 -4.48
N ASP A 165 -9.40 -18.77 -4.12
CA ASP A 165 -10.30 -18.00 -4.99
C ASP A 165 -9.82 -16.55 -5.22
N GLY A 166 -8.96 -16.06 -4.35
CA GLY A 166 -8.37 -14.71 -4.45
C GLY A 166 -7.14 -14.62 -5.34
N LEU A 167 -6.48 -15.74 -5.69
CA LEU A 167 -5.14 -15.76 -6.29
C LEU A 167 -4.96 -14.91 -7.56
N THR A 168 -6.00 -14.79 -8.39
CA THR A 168 -5.95 -14.01 -9.63
C THR A 168 -7.11 -13.05 -9.78
N TYR A 169 -7.81 -12.80 -8.66
CA TYR A 169 -8.98 -11.93 -8.68
C TYR A 169 -8.62 -10.51 -9.14
N GLY A 170 -9.40 -10.01 -10.09
CA GLY A 170 -9.32 -8.62 -10.52
C GLY A 170 -8.12 -8.24 -11.39
N TYR A 171 -7.26 -9.19 -11.76
CA TYR A 171 -6.04 -8.89 -12.54
C TYR A 171 -6.32 -8.21 -13.89
N GLU A 172 -7.35 -8.66 -14.61
CA GLU A 172 -7.74 -8.04 -15.89
C GLU A 172 -8.24 -6.60 -15.70
N GLU A 173 -8.99 -6.37 -14.62
CA GLU A 173 -9.47 -5.02 -14.29
C GLU A 173 -8.31 -4.13 -13.83
N ALA A 174 -7.42 -4.66 -12.98
CA ALA A 174 -6.22 -3.94 -12.56
C ALA A 174 -5.34 -3.56 -13.75
N ALA A 175 -5.13 -4.47 -14.71
CA ALA A 175 -4.39 -4.16 -15.93
C ALA A 175 -5.06 -3.06 -16.76
N ARG A 176 -6.41 -3.05 -16.87
CA ARG A 176 -7.14 -1.96 -17.53
C ARG A 176 -6.95 -0.63 -16.82
N GLN A 177 -7.02 -0.60 -15.48
CA GLN A 177 -6.83 0.62 -14.70
C GLN A 177 -5.38 1.13 -14.79
N VAL A 178 -4.40 0.25 -14.73
CA VAL A 178 -2.97 0.56 -14.92
C VAL A 178 -2.75 1.19 -16.31
N LYS A 179 -3.30 0.59 -17.34
CA LYS A 179 -3.23 1.14 -18.71
C LYS A 179 -3.92 2.50 -18.82
N ALA A 180 -5.11 2.65 -18.24
CA ALA A 180 -5.86 3.92 -18.23
C ALA A 180 -5.11 5.03 -17.47
N ALA A 181 -4.35 4.69 -16.41
CA ALA A 181 -3.50 5.62 -15.67
C ALA A 181 -2.25 6.08 -16.47
N GLY A 182 -1.94 5.43 -17.59
CA GLY A 182 -0.87 5.86 -18.50
C GLY A 182 0.34 4.92 -18.58
N PHE A 183 0.28 3.73 -17.99
CA PHE A 183 1.35 2.76 -18.10
C PHE A 183 1.25 1.95 -19.41
N ALA A 184 2.39 1.65 -20.02
CA ALA A 184 2.48 0.75 -21.16
C ALA A 184 2.83 -0.70 -20.74
N SER A 185 3.33 -0.89 -19.53
CA SER A 185 3.81 -2.17 -19.04
C SER A 185 3.66 -2.30 -17.52
N VAL A 186 3.69 -3.53 -17.05
CA VAL A 186 3.79 -3.89 -15.61
C VAL A 186 5.06 -4.70 -15.38
N GLN A 187 5.49 -4.76 -14.13
CA GLN A 187 6.51 -5.71 -13.72
C GLN A 187 5.84 -7.02 -13.29
N VAL A 188 6.48 -8.13 -13.61
CA VAL A 188 6.11 -9.47 -13.14
C VAL A 188 7.32 -10.10 -12.48
N LEU A 189 7.12 -10.80 -11.38
CA LEU A 189 8.19 -11.51 -10.70
C LEU A 189 8.28 -12.95 -11.24
N THR A 190 9.46 -13.32 -11.71
CA THR A 190 9.77 -14.66 -12.24
C THR A 190 10.97 -15.26 -11.50
N GLY A 191 11.33 -16.51 -11.80
CA GLY A 191 12.55 -17.11 -11.28
C GLY A 191 13.85 -16.40 -11.72
N ALA A 192 13.77 -15.52 -12.72
CA ALA A 192 14.87 -14.66 -13.17
C ALA A 192 14.88 -13.26 -12.55
N GLY A 193 13.89 -12.95 -11.70
CA GLY A 193 13.69 -11.66 -11.08
C GLY A 193 12.52 -10.88 -11.69
N PHE A 194 12.53 -9.55 -11.53
CA PHE A 194 11.49 -8.68 -12.07
C PHE A 194 11.68 -8.44 -13.57
N GLU A 195 10.68 -8.82 -14.34
CA GLU A 195 10.66 -8.67 -15.80
C GLU A 195 9.53 -7.72 -16.21
N THR A 196 9.75 -6.99 -17.31
CA THR A 196 8.74 -6.06 -17.85
C THR A 196 7.83 -6.79 -18.82
N GLN A 197 6.51 -6.69 -18.63
CA GLN A 197 5.47 -7.22 -19.50
C GLN A 197 4.61 -6.09 -20.03
N GLU A 198 4.44 -5.97 -21.34
CA GLU A 198 3.54 -5.01 -21.97
C GLU A 198 2.06 -5.37 -21.72
N ILE A 199 1.18 -4.35 -21.61
CA ILE A 199 -0.25 -4.49 -21.31
C ILE A 199 -1.15 -3.74 -22.31
#